data_9f3ec897d49dc5a153a3516a19239d6e
#
_entry.id   9f3ec897d49dc5a153a3516a19239d6e
#
_cell.length_a   1.000
_cell.length_b   1.000
_cell.length_c   1.000
_cell.angle_alpha   90.00
_cell.angle_beta   90.00
_cell.angle_gamma   90.00
#
_symmetry.space_group_name_H-M   'P 1'
#
loop_
_entity.id
_entity.type
_entity.pdbx_description
1 polymer ?
#
loop_
_entity_poly.entity_id
_entity_poly.type
_entity_poly.pdbx_seq_one_letter_code
_entity_poly.pdbx_strand_id
1 'polypeptide(L)'
;MTQHHIGALPAAALLFCCRIFYLLTYSPRSPEYGGAASMVAFLTAGLVSILECIAFWQLMRRCGASGLPELFRRRGRVFSTLCELAVLLVLAGSTLSTVLNASGFLTSAVYPGAGAQITAAATMLVCAYGAYSGIEAVSRMALPVAVVFAVGLAVAVAGIAGEIRLAYFVPVGMEAAPQVLELFFQALCHNTEVLLFLLLAEKIRGTGPAVYVRGALGSMAFYQISILLVTVALGPFAYVRSYPIYSMLAAAELSVVTRLDIINLLVW
;
A
#
# COMPACT_ATOMS: atom_id res chain seq x y z
N MET A 1 12.01 28.30 14.10
CA MET A 1 11.73 26.93 13.58
C MET A 1 10.92 27.07 12.32
N THR A 2 11.53 26.83 11.16
CA THR A 2 10.82 26.81 9.87
C THR A 2 9.79 25.69 9.90
N GLN A 3 8.51 26.03 9.85
CA GLN A 3 7.45 25.03 9.73
C GLN A 3 7.59 24.34 8.36
N HIS A 4 8.12 23.13 8.35
CA HIS A 4 8.21 22.31 7.15
C HIS A 4 6.80 21.83 6.79
N HIS A 5 6.26 22.38 5.70
CA HIS A 5 4.95 22.01 5.20
C HIS A 5 5.08 21.10 3.98
N ILE A 6 4.28 20.04 3.97
CA ILE A 6 4.19 19.10 2.86
C ILE A 6 3.14 19.61 1.86
N GLY A 7 3.48 19.66 0.58
CA GLY A 7 2.50 19.97 -0.49
C GLY A 7 1.44 18.88 -0.62
N ALA A 8 0.26 19.24 -1.13
CA ALA A 8 -0.85 18.30 -1.28
C ALA A 8 -0.52 17.11 -2.21
N LEU A 9 0.20 17.35 -3.31
CA LEU A 9 0.57 16.30 -4.26
C LEU A 9 1.61 15.32 -3.70
N PRO A 10 2.74 15.77 -3.09
CA PRO A 10 3.65 14.86 -2.40
C PRO A 10 3.00 14.07 -1.26
N ALA A 11 2.06 14.69 -0.52
CA ALA A 11 1.32 13.98 0.52
C ALA A 11 0.42 12.88 -0.04
N ALA A 12 -0.31 13.15 -1.13
CA ALA A 12 -1.13 12.15 -1.81
C ALA A 12 -0.26 11.00 -2.38
N ALA A 13 0.90 11.32 -2.96
CA ALA A 13 1.86 10.33 -3.44
C ALA A 13 2.43 9.47 -2.31
N LEU A 14 2.73 10.06 -1.15
CA LEU A 14 3.18 9.31 0.03
C LEU A 14 2.11 8.30 0.48
N LEU A 15 0.85 8.74 0.61
CA LEU A 15 -0.26 7.86 1.00
C LEU A 15 -0.51 6.75 -0.04
N PHE A 16 -0.40 7.06 -1.32
CA PHE A 16 -0.43 6.09 -2.40
C PHE A 16 0.67 5.03 -2.25
N CYS A 17 1.92 5.43 -2.05
CA CYS A 17 3.05 4.52 -1.89
C CYS A 17 2.91 3.64 -0.64
N CYS A 18 2.47 4.20 0.50
CA CYS A 18 2.24 3.43 1.72
C CYS A 18 1.23 2.29 1.49
N ARG A 19 0.19 2.54 0.71
CA ARG A 19 -0.83 1.54 0.42
C ARG A 19 -0.36 0.49 -0.58
N ILE A 20 0.37 0.89 -1.63
CA ILE A 20 0.82 -0.02 -2.69
C ILE A 20 1.78 -1.07 -2.16
N PHE A 21 2.58 -0.78 -1.15
CA PHE A 21 3.51 -1.76 -0.58
C PHE A 21 2.79 -3.06 -0.17
N TYR A 22 1.59 -2.96 0.38
CA TYR A 22 0.80 -4.14 0.73
C TYR A 22 0.39 -4.99 -0.50
N LEU A 23 0.15 -4.35 -1.65
CA LEU A 23 -0.16 -5.04 -2.89
C LEU A 23 1.01 -5.91 -3.38
N LEU A 24 2.24 -5.43 -3.26
CA LEU A 24 3.42 -6.15 -3.73
C LEU A 24 3.63 -7.47 -2.97
N THR A 25 3.17 -7.54 -1.73
CA THR A 25 3.16 -8.76 -0.91
C THR A 25 1.86 -9.55 -1.02
N TYR A 26 0.93 -9.11 -1.88
CA TYR A 26 -0.34 -9.79 -2.08
C TYR A 26 -0.13 -11.18 -2.66
N SER A 27 -0.73 -12.18 -2.01
CA SER A 27 -0.83 -13.55 -2.52
C SER A 27 -2.29 -14.01 -2.38
N PRO A 28 -2.93 -14.41 -3.47
CA PRO A 28 -4.31 -14.95 -3.41
C PRO A 28 -4.30 -16.28 -2.66
N ARG A 29 -5.26 -16.48 -1.77
CA ARG A 29 -5.30 -17.66 -0.89
C ARG A 29 -6.18 -18.81 -1.40
N SER A 30 -7.05 -18.54 -2.37
CA SER A 30 -7.98 -19.53 -2.87
C SER A 30 -8.00 -19.56 -4.40
N PRO A 31 -7.91 -20.73 -5.02
CA PRO A 31 -7.95 -20.87 -6.47
C PRO A 31 -9.31 -20.54 -7.08
N GLU A 32 -10.40 -20.76 -6.39
CA GLU A 32 -11.74 -20.70 -7.00
C GLU A 32 -12.23 -19.26 -7.22
N TYR A 33 -11.98 -18.33 -6.26
CA TYR A 33 -12.53 -16.98 -6.32
C TYR A 33 -11.48 -15.88 -6.06
N GLY A 34 -10.21 -16.25 -5.92
CA GLY A 34 -9.16 -15.41 -5.35
C GLY A 34 -9.02 -14.02 -5.97
N GLY A 35 -8.99 -13.92 -7.29
CA GLY A 35 -8.81 -12.65 -7.99
C GLY A 35 -10.01 -11.72 -7.82
N ALA A 36 -11.20 -12.18 -8.21
CA ALA A 36 -12.41 -11.36 -8.15
C ALA A 36 -12.83 -11.06 -6.70
N ALA A 37 -12.74 -12.04 -5.79
CA ALA A 37 -13.00 -11.82 -4.36
C ALA A 37 -12.07 -10.78 -3.76
N SER A 38 -10.79 -10.82 -4.11
CA SER A 38 -9.80 -9.82 -3.68
C SER A 38 -10.12 -8.44 -4.24
N MET A 39 -10.51 -8.32 -5.51
CA MET A 39 -10.91 -7.05 -6.10
C MET A 39 -12.08 -6.42 -5.33
N VAL A 40 -13.13 -7.20 -5.03
CA VAL A 40 -14.29 -6.72 -4.27
C VAL A 40 -13.89 -6.34 -2.84
N ALA A 41 -13.10 -7.17 -2.16
CA ALA A 41 -12.65 -6.92 -0.79
C ALA A 41 -11.80 -5.63 -0.70
N PHE A 42 -10.81 -5.46 -1.56
CA PHE A 42 -9.95 -4.27 -1.56
C PHE A 42 -10.69 -3.02 -1.99
N LEU A 43 -11.63 -3.12 -2.93
CA LEU A 43 -12.46 -1.99 -3.32
C LEU A 43 -13.33 -1.52 -2.14
N THR A 44 -14.03 -2.43 -1.49
CA THR A 44 -14.90 -2.12 -0.35
C THR A 44 -14.10 -1.61 0.84
N ALA A 45 -12.96 -2.23 1.18
CA ALA A 45 -12.06 -1.74 2.23
C ALA A 45 -11.53 -0.33 1.93
N GLY A 46 -11.19 -0.04 0.67
CA GLY A 46 -10.75 1.28 0.25
C GLY A 46 -11.85 2.34 0.40
N LEU A 47 -13.08 2.02 0.03
CA LEU A 47 -14.23 2.93 0.23
C LEU A 47 -14.50 3.18 1.71
N VAL A 48 -14.45 2.14 2.55
CA VAL A 48 -14.60 2.29 4.01
C VAL A 48 -13.49 3.18 4.57
N SER A 49 -12.24 3.01 4.16
CA SER A 49 -11.12 3.87 4.60
C SER A 49 -11.32 5.33 4.22
N ILE A 50 -11.89 5.61 3.04
CA ILE A 50 -12.22 6.98 2.64
C ILE A 50 -13.31 7.55 3.56
N LEU A 51 -14.35 6.78 3.86
CA LEU A 51 -15.42 7.19 4.77
C LEU A 51 -14.88 7.43 6.19
N GLU A 52 -14.05 6.53 6.71
CA GLU A 52 -13.36 6.68 8.00
C GLU A 52 -12.53 7.96 8.04
N CYS A 53 -11.70 8.22 7.03
CA CYS A 53 -10.91 9.43 6.96
C CYS A 53 -11.77 10.69 6.98
N ILE A 54 -12.85 10.73 6.20
CA ILE A 54 -13.77 11.86 6.14
C ILE A 54 -14.47 12.06 7.51
N ALA A 55 -14.93 10.98 8.14
CA ALA A 55 -15.60 11.03 9.44
C ALA A 55 -14.66 11.56 10.53
N PHE A 56 -13.43 11.02 10.62
CA PHE A 56 -12.43 11.50 11.58
C PHE A 56 -12.00 12.95 11.31
N TRP A 57 -11.85 13.33 10.04
CA TRP A 57 -11.57 14.71 9.67
C TRP A 57 -12.69 15.66 10.11
N GLN A 58 -13.96 15.30 9.89
CA GLN A 58 -15.09 16.11 10.34
C GLN A 58 -15.14 16.21 11.87
N LEU A 59 -14.87 15.10 12.57
CA LEU A 59 -14.80 15.08 14.02
C LEU A 59 -13.71 16.04 14.53
N MET A 60 -12.50 15.96 13.97
CA MET A 60 -11.41 16.88 14.32
C MET A 60 -11.80 18.35 14.11
N ARG A 61 -12.42 18.65 12.96
CA ARG A 61 -12.90 19.99 12.65
C ARG A 61 -13.96 20.50 13.65
N ARG A 62 -14.91 19.65 14.01
CA ARG A 62 -15.94 20.00 15.02
C ARG A 62 -15.35 20.24 16.40
N CYS A 63 -14.28 19.55 16.75
CA CYS A 63 -13.52 19.75 17.96
C CYS A 63 -12.53 20.93 17.88
N GLY A 64 -12.41 21.59 16.71
CA GLY A 64 -11.46 22.69 16.48
C GLY A 64 -9.99 22.25 16.49
N ALA A 65 -9.70 20.96 16.31
CA ALA A 65 -8.34 20.42 16.28
C ALA A 65 -7.77 20.44 14.86
N SER A 66 -6.50 20.80 14.71
CA SER A 66 -5.78 20.84 13.43
C SER A 66 -5.23 19.46 13.01
N GLY A 67 -5.07 18.55 13.97
CA GLY A 67 -4.58 17.19 13.77
C GLY A 67 -4.93 16.28 14.92
N LEU A 68 -4.68 14.98 14.73
CA LEU A 68 -4.97 13.95 15.74
C LEU A 68 -4.22 14.19 17.07
N PRO A 69 -2.94 14.60 17.08
CA PRO A 69 -2.22 14.88 18.34
C PRO A 69 -2.87 16.02 19.14
N GLU A 70 -3.34 17.07 18.47
CA GLU A 70 -4.01 18.17 19.15
C GLU A 70 -5.35 17.73 19.77
N LEU A 71 -6.10 16.88 19.07
CA LEU A 71 -7.34 16.31 19.57
C LEU A 71 -7.13 15.54 20.88
N PHE A 72 -6.04 14.76 20.96
CA PHE A 72 -5.72 13.99 22.17
C PHE A 72 -5.34 14.92 23.33
N ARG A 73 -4.52 15.94 23.08
CA ARG A 73 -4.08 16.90 24.11
C ARG A 73 -5.23 17.65 24.78
N ARG A 74 -6.30 17.93 24.06
CA ARG A 74 -7.49 18.62 24.59
C ARG A 74 -8.27 17.79 25.62
N ARG A 75 -8.13 16.47 25.63
CA ARG A 75 -8.82 15.55 26.56
C ARG A 75 -8.08 15.30 27.87
N GLY A 76 -6.89 15.89 28.04
CA GLY A 76 -6.07 15.76 29.22
C GLY A 76 -4.79 14.97 29.01
N ARG A 77 -3.80 15.22 29.87
CA ARG A 77 -2.42 14.71 29.70
C ARG A 77 -2.34 13.19 29.72
N VAL A 78 -3.03 12.53 30.65
CA VAL A 78 -2.99 11.05 30.76
C VAL A 78 -3.61 10.41 29.52
N PHE A 79 -4.79 10.89 29.10
CA PHE A 79 -5.46 10.39 27.91
C PHE A 79 -4.61 10.59 26.64
N SER A 80 -3.99 11.77 26.47
CA SER A 80 -3.09 12.04 25.36
C SER A 80 -1.92 11.06 25.31
N THR A 81 -1.25 10.84 26.45
CA THR A 81 -0.10 9.91 26.51
C THR A 81 -0.50 8.47 26.16
N LEU A 82 -1.66 8.01 26.66
CA LEU A 82 -2.15 6.66 26.33
C LEU A 82 -2.47 6.51 24.84
N CYS A 83 -3.15 7.50 24.26
CA CYS A 83 -3.48 7.49 22.83
C CYS A 83 -2.21 7.59 21.95
N GLU A 84 -1.26 8.46 22.30
CA GLU A 84 0.01 8.60 21.59
C GLU A 84 0.83 7.30 21.66
N LEU A 85 0.84 6.61 22.82
CA LEU A 85 1.49 5.32 22.97
C LEU A 85 0.79 4.24 22.12
N ALA A 86 -0.54 4.19 22.11
CA ALA A 86 -1.28 3.24 21.29
C ALA A 86 -0.99 3.45 19.79
N VAL A 87 -1.01 4.70 19.33
CA VAL A 87 -0.64 5.05 17.95
C VAL A 87 0.80 4.62 17.62
N LEU A 88 1.75 4.87 18.53
CA LEU A 88 3.14 4.47 18.36
C LEU A 88 3.28 2.96 18.23
N LEU A 89 2.57 2.18 19.06
CA LEU A 89 2.58 0.72 19.00
C LEU A 89 2.01 0.19 17.68
N VAL A 90 0.90 0.78 17.19
CA VAL A 90 0.31 0.41 15.89
C VAL A 90 1.28 0.69 14.75
N LEU A 91 1.90 1.88 14.72
CA LEU A 91 2.88 2.24 13.69
C LEU A 91 4.15 1.39 13.77
N ALA A 92 4.64 1.08 14.97
CA ALA A 92 5.79 0.19 15.15
C ALA A 92 5.50 -1.23 14.66
N GLY A 93 4.32 -1.77 14.99
CA GLY A 93 3.87 -3.08 14.51
C GLY A 93 3.74 -3.12 12.99
N SER A 94 3.15 -2.07 12.39
CA SER A 94 3.04 -1.94 10.93
C SER A 94 4.42 -1.85 10.25
N THR A 95 5.34 -1.07 10.83
CA THR A 95 6.72 -0.96 10.31
C THR A 95 7.44 -2.29 10.38
N LEU A 96 7.34 -3.01 11.50
CA LEU A 96 7.95 -4.32 11.67
C LEU A 96 7.40 -5.32 10.64
N SER A 97 6.08 -5.37 10.46
CA SER A 97 5.44 -6.21 9.44
C SER A 97 5.95 -5.89 8.03
N THR A 98 6.06 -4.60 7.70
CA THR A 98 6.57 -4.13 6.41
C THR A 98 8.02 -4.57 6.18
N VAL A 99 8.90 -4.41 7.17
CA VAL A 99 10.30 -4.83 7.08
C VAL A 99 10.43 -6.34 6.92
N LEU A 100 9.64 -7.12 7.66
CA LEU A 100 9.65 -8.59 7.54
C LEU A 100 9.17 -9.04 6.16
N ASN A 101 8.11 -8.45 5.64
CA ASN A 101 7.59 -8.76 4.30
C ASN A 101 8.59 -8.37 3.21
N ALA A 102 9.21 -7.18 3.30
CA ALA A 102 10.24 -6.74 2.35
C ALA A 102 11.46 -7.67 2.39
N SER A 103 11.93 -8.02 3.59
CA SER A 103 13.05 -8.95 3.76
C SER A 103 12.73 -10.33 3.20
N GLY A 104 11.53 -10.86 3.47
CA GLY A 104 11.05 -12.13 2.91
C GLY A 104 11.01 -12.12 1.39
N PHE A 105 10.53 -11.04 0.77
CA PHE A 105 10.55 -10.88 -0.67
C PHE A 105 11.97 -10.85 -1.23
N LEU A 106 12.84 -10.01 -0.66
CA LEU A 106 14.23 -9.88 -1.12
C LEU A 106 14.98 -11.20 -1.07
N THR A 107 14.82 -11.97 0.00
CA THR A 107 15.51 -13.26 0.17
C THR A 107 14.94 -14.38 -0.68
N SER A 108 13.64 -14.37 -0.96
CA SER A 108 12.99 -15.46 -1.70
C SER A 108 12.94 -15.21 -3.22
N ALA A 109 12.77 -13.96 -3.64
CA ALA A 109 12.53 -13.63 -5.03
C ALA A 109 13.73 -12.96 -5.73
N VAL A 110 14.47 -12.08 -5.02
CA VAL A 110 15.50 -11.23 -5.63
C VAL A 110 16.90 -11.78 -5.39
N TYR A 111 17.24 -12.12 -4.16
CA TYR A 111 18.56 -12.62 -3.75
C TYR A 111 18.44 -13.93 -2.98
N PRO A 112 18.14 -15.05 -3.66
CA PRO A 112 18.08 -16.36 -3.01
C PRO A 112 19.44 -16.69 -2.42
N GLY A 113 19.50 -16.87 -1.10
CA GLY A 113 20.74 -17.14 -0.35
C GLY A 113 21.29 -15.95 0.44
N ALA A 114 20.75 -14.72 0.27
CA ALA A 114 21.03 -13.65 1.22
C ALA A 114 20.37 -13.96 2.56
N GLY A 115 21.08 -13.75 3.66
CA GLY A 115 20.51 -13.96 5.00
C GLY A 115 19.37 -12.97 5.27
N ALA A 116 18.21 -13.47 5.69
CA ALA A 116 17.04 -12.64 6.01
C ALA A 116 17.35 -11.52 7.01
N GLN A 117 18.28 -11.75 7.93
CA GLN A 117 18.74 -10.76 8.91
C GLN A 117 19.50 -9.60 8.25
N ILE A 118 20.32 -9.89 7.22
CA ILE A 118 21.10 -8.87 6.52
C ILE A 118 20.16 -7.98 5.70
N THR A 119 19.20 -8.57 4.99
CA THR A 119 18.22 -7.80 4.21
C THR A 119 17.30 -6.97 5.11
N ALA A 120 16.85 -7.51 6.25
CA ALA A 120 16.09 -6.78 7.25
C ALA A 120 16.89 -5.60 7.82
N ALA A 121 18.15 -5.82 8.18
CA ALA A 121 19.03 -4.77 8.70
C ALA A 121 19.27 -3.66 7.67
N ALA A 122 19.52 -4.01 6.41
CA ALA A 122 19.67 -3.06 5.33
C ALA A 122 18.40 -2.22 5.12
N THR A 123 17.22 -2.86 5.10
CA THR A 123 15.94 -2.17 5.01
C THR A 123 15.73 -1.22 6.19
N MET A 124 16.03 -1.66 7.41
CA MET A 124 15.93 -0.80 8.60
C MET A 124 16.87 0.40 8.55
N LEU A 125 18.09 0.25 8.03
CA LEU A 125 19.02 1.37 7.85
C LEU A 125 18.49 2.41 6.86
N VAL A 126 17.90 1.98 5.75
CA VAL A 126 17.25 2.89 4.78
C VAL A 126 16.06 3.60 5.42
N CYS A 127 15.22 2.89 6.17
CA CYS A 127 14.11 3.49 6.91
C CYS A 127 14.59 4.51 7.95
N ALA A 128 15.66 4.20 8.70
CA ALA A 128 16.26 5.10 9.69
C ALA A 128 16.82 6.37 9.02
N TYR A 129 17.48 6.23 7.87
CA TYR A 129 17.95 7.36 7.08
C TYR A 129 16.79 8.24 6.59
N GLY A 130 15.72 7.62 6.09
CA GLY A 130 14.49 8.32 5.69
C GLY A 130 13.87 9.11 6.87
N ALA A 131 13.79 8.47 8.03
CA ALA A 131 13.28 9.11 9.25
C ALA A 131 14.17 10.29 9.69
N TYR A 132 15.48 10.13 9.61
CA TYR A 132 16.45 11.21 9.89
C TYR A 132 16.32 12.39 8.92
N SER A 133 16.10 12.10 7.63
CA SER A 133 15.92 13.13 6.57
C SER A 133 14.62 13.91 6.73
N GLY A 134 13.67 13.39 7.50
CA GLY A 134 12.40 14.02 7.84
C GLY A 134 11.29 13.78 6.81
N ILE A 135 10.07 13.99 7.27
CA ILE A 135 8.84 13.65 6.51
C ILE A 135 8.70 14.42 5.19
N GLU A 136 9.27 15.64 5.12
CA GLU A 136 9.25 16.45 3.90
C GLU A 136 10.10 15.81 2.79
N ALA A 137 11.31 15.33 3.13
CA ALA A 137 12.18 14.63 2.19
C ALA A 137 11.53 13.33 1.71
N VAL A 138 10.97 12.54 2.64
CA VAL A 138 10.28 11.28 2.31
C VAL A 138 9.08 11.54 1.41
N SER A 139 8.26 12.57 1.69
CA SER A 139 7.09 12.88 0.86
C SER A 139 7.46 13.36 -0.55
N ARG A 140 8.57 14.10 -0.69
CA ARG A 140 9.08 14.52 -2.01
C ARG A 140 9.59 13.32 -2.81
N MET A 141 10.24 12.36 -2.17
CA MET A 141 10.70 11.11 -2.80
C MET A 141 9.54 10.18 -3.18
N ALA A 142 8.41 10.25 -2.49
CA ALA A 142 7.23 9.45 -2.83
C ALA A 142 6.67 9.76 -4.23
N LEU A 143 6.85 10.99 -4.73
CA LEU A 143 6.34 11.37 -6.06
C LEU A 143 7.05 10.64 -7.22
N PRO A 144 8.40 10.67 -7.34
CA PRO A 144 9.08 9.87 -8.35
C PRO A 144 8.84 8.37 -8.19
N VAL A 145 8.75 7.86 -6.96
CA VAL A 145 8.40 6.47 -6.70
C VAL A 145 7.02 6.13 -7.24
N ALA A 146 6.01 6.98 -7.00
CA ALA A 146 4.67 6.78 -7.55
C ALA A 146 4.64 6.79 -9.09
N VAL A 147 5.48 7.61 -9.72
CA VAL A 147 5.65 7.61 -11.19
C VAL A 147 6.28 6.30 -11.67
N VAL A 148 7.30 5.80 -10.99
CA VAL A 148 7.93 4.51 -11.31
C VAL A 148 6.90 3.38 -11.21
N PHE A 149 6.06 3.36 -10.19
CA PHE A 149 4.96 2.39 -10.06
C PHE A 149 3.98 2.48 -11.24
N ALA A 150 3.56 3.69 -11.60
CA ALA A 150 2.63 3.88 -12.72
C ALA A 150 3.22 3.43 -14.07
N VAL A 151 4.49 3.76 -14.33
CA VAL A 151 5.22 3.32 -15.52
C VAL A 151 5.40 1.80 -15.49
N GLY A 152 5.80 1.22 -14.36
CA GLY A 152 5.94 -0.23 -14.19
C GLY A 152 4.63 -0.98 -14.49
N LEU A 153 3.50 -0.46 -14.01
CA LEU A 153 2.18 -1.03 -14.32
C LEU A 153 1.86 -0.94 -15.81
N ALA A 154 2.12 0.22 -16.44
CA ALA A 154 1.87 0.40 -17.89
C ALA A 154 2.71 -0.57 -18.73
N VAL A 155 3.98 -0.77 -18.37
CA VAL A 155 4.87 -1.75 -19.00
C VAL A 155 4.39 -3.18 -18.77
N ALA A 156 3.91 -3.49 -17.55
CA ALA A 156 3.32 -4.80 -17.25
C ALA A 156 2.10 -5.09 -18.13
N VAL A 157 1.19 -4.12 -18.27
CA VAL A 157 0.02 -4.24 -19.16
C VAL A 157 0.46 -4.52 -20.60
N ALA A 158 1.44 -3.77 -21.12
CA ALA A 158 1.93 -3.95 -22.48
C ALA A 158 2.61 -5.31 -22.67
N GLY A 159 3.43 -5.75 -21.69
CA GLY A 159 4.18 -7.01 -21.78
C GLY A 159 3.32 -8.27 -21.66
N ILE A 160 2.14 -8.17 -21.02
CA ILE A 160 1.24 -9.31 -20.80
C ILE A 160 0.11 -9.36 -21.83
N ALA A 161 -0.02 -8.33 -22.68
CA ALA A 161 -1.17 -8.19 -23.58
C ALA A 161 -1.45 -9.43 -24.46
N GLY A 162 -0.39 -10.19 -24.83
CA GLY A 162 -0.48 -11.45 -25.58
C GLY A 162 -0.90 -12.68 -24.77
N GLU A 163 -0.80 -12.63 -23.44
CA GLU A 163 -1.06 -13.77 -22.56
C GLU A 163 -2.40 -13.68 -21.80
N ILE A 164 -3.14 -12.61 -22.02
CA ILE A 164 -4.43 -12.37 -21.35
C ILE A 164 -5.46 -13.45 -21.73
N ARG A 165 -5.91 -14.19 -20.72
CA ARG A 165 -6.97 -15.18 -20.85
C ARG A 165 -8.15 -14.80 -19.94
N LEU A 166 -9.17 -14.16 -20.52
CA LEU A 166 -10.36 -13.74 -19.76
C LEU A 166 -11.12 -14.93 -19.12
N ALA A 167 -10.92 -16.15 -19.64
CA ALA A 167 -11.48 -17.37 -19.06
C ALA A 167 -11.00 -17.64 -17.62
N TYR A 168 -9.88 -17.06 -17.19
CA TYR A 168 -9.40 -17.19 -15.82
C TYR A 168 -10.11 -16.26 -14.83
N PHE A 169 -10.87 -15.30 -15.32
CA PHE A 169 -11.64 -14.41 -14.47
C PHE A 169 -12.98 -15.05 -14.11
N VAL A 170 -13.05 -15.64 -12.92
CA VAL A 170 -14.29 -16.20 -12.38
C VAL A 170 -15.03 -15.13 -11.59
N PRO A 171 -16.26 -14.78 -11.95
CA PRO A 171 -17.04 -13.79 -11.21
C PRO A 171 -17.37 -14.27 -9.79
N VAL A 172 -17.46 -13.33 -8.86
CA VAL A 172 -17.77 -13.61 -7.45
C VAL A 172 -19.23 -13.98 -7.30
N GLY A 173 -19.50 -15.23 -6.87
CA GLY A 173 -20.81 -15.68 -6.41
C GLY A 173 -21.02 -15.44 -4.91
N MET A 174 -22.23 -15.65 -4.42
CA MET A 174 -22.56 -15.56 -2.99
C MET A 174 -21.75 -16.55 -2.13
N GLU A 175 -21.29 -17.64 -2.70
CA GLU A 175 -20.44 -18.65 -2.06
C GLU A 175 -19.08 -18.12 -1.62
N ALA A 176 -18.58 -17.08 -2.30
CA ALA A 176 -17.32 -16.42 -1.96
C ALA A 176 -17.43 -15.36 -0.85
N ALA A 177 -18.62 -15.09 -0.33
CA ALA A 177 -18.85 -14.05 0.68
C ALA A 177 -17.97 -14.19 1.94
N PRO A 178 -17.75 -15.39 2.52
CA PRO A 178 -16.86 -15.54 3.68
C PRO A 178 -15.42 -15.12 3.37
N GLN A 179 -14.92 -15.49 2.18
CA GLN A 179 -13.56 -15.13 1.74
C GLN A 179 -13.43 -13.62 1.48
N VAL A 180 -14.43 -13.01 0.84
CA VAL A 180 -14.46 -11.54 0.64
C VAL A 180 -14.42 -10.84 1.98
N LEU A 181 -15.18 -11.33 2.97
CA LEU A 181 -15.21 -10.72 4.31
C LEU A 181 -13.87 -10.85 5.04
N GLU A 182 -13.23 -12.01 4.97
CA GLU A 182 -11.90 -12.22 5.54
C GLU A 182 -10.87 -11.26 4.94
N LEU A 183 -10.81 -11.18 3.61
CA LEU A 183 -9.90 -10.28 2.89
C LEU A 183 -10.20 -8.80 3.14
N PHE A 184 -11.48 -8.46 3.29
CA PHE A 184 -11.92 -7.11 3.65
C PHE A 184 -11.39 -6.70 5.02
N PHE A 185 -11.58 -7.52 6.05
CA PHE A 185 -11.04 -7.22 7.38
C PHE A 185 -9.51 -7.19 7.40
N GLN A 186 -8.88 -8.11 6.69
CA GLN A 186 -7.43 -8.10 6.53
C GLN A 186 -6.95 -6.79 5.89
N ALA A 187 -7.60 -6.32 4.83
CA ALA A 187 -7.28 -5.06 4.19
C ALA A 187 -7.50 -3.86 5.11
N LEU A 188 -8.57 -3.85 5.91
CA LEU A 188 -8.82 -2.80 6.89
C LEU A 188 -7.75 -2.75 7.98
N CYS A 189 -7.30 -3.90 8.48
CA CYS A 189 -6.23 -3.94 9.49
C CYS A 189 -4.90 -3.36 8.99
N HIS A 190 -4.69 -3.34 7.68
CA HIS A 190 -3.48 -2.77 7.06
C HIS A 190 -3.64 -1.30 6.63
N ASN A 191 -4.80 -0.67 6.86
CA ASN A 191 -5.07 0.72 6.47
C ASN A 191 -4.43 1.75 7.41
N THR A 192 -3.14 1.60 7.69
CA THR A 192 -2.39 2.55 8.54
C THR A 192 -2.23 3.93 7.92
N GLU A 193 -2.47 4.08 6.62
CA GLU A 193 -2.41 5.36 5.91
C GLU A 193 -3.48 6.37 6.36
N VAL A 194 -4.64 5.92 6.84
CA VAL A 194 -5.65 6.81 7.46
C VAL A 194 -5.06 7.47 8.69
N LEU A 195 -4.46 6.65 9.56
CA LEU A 195 -3.81 7.13 10.77
C LEU A 195 -2.64 8.07 10.45
N LEU A 196 -1.80 7.70 9.48
CA LEU A 196 -0.69 8.52 9.01
C LEU A 196 -1.18 9.88 8.49
N PHE A 197 -2.24 9.91 7.67
CA PHE A 197 -2.82 11.16 7.18
C PHE A 197 -3.32 12.05 8.33
N LEU A 198 -4.05 11.49 9.28
CA LEU A 198 -4.59 12.24 10.42
C LEU A 198 -3.50 12.80 11.35
N LEU A 199 -2.37 12.09 11.48
CA LEU A 199 -1.18 12.57 12.20
C LEU A 199 -0.47 13.69 11.45
N LEU A 200 -0.42 13.63 10.12
CA LEU A 200 0.27 14.60 9.27
C LEU A 200 -0.62 15.78 8.86
N ALA A 201 -1.92 15.73 9.17
CA ALA A 201 -2.91 16.73 8.73
C ALA A 201 -2.49 18.17 9.01
N GLU A 202 -1.86 18.41 10.17
CA GLU A 202 -1.34 19.71 10.59
C GLU A 202 -0.19 20.23 9.69
N LYS A 203 0.59 19.32 9.11
CA LYS A 203 1.77 19.63 8.28
C LYS A 203 1.46 19.74 6.79
N ILE A 204 0.26 19.34 6.35
CA ILE A 204 -0.11 19.33 4.93
C ILE A 204 -0.72 20.66 4.54
N ARG A 205 -0.12 21.33 3.53
CA ARG A 205 -0.70 22.54 2.91
C ARG A 205 -1.82 22.16 1.94
N GLY A 206 -2.94 22.88 1.99
CA GLY A 206 -4.05 22.66 1.04
C GLY A 206 -5.07 21.64 1.57
N THR A 207 -5.49 21.89 2.68
CA THR A 207 -6.40 21.33 3.65
C THR A 207 -7.60 20.57 3.13
N GLY A 208 -7.74 19.36 3.59
CA GLY A 208 -8.98 18.61 3.56
C GLY A 208 -8.75 17.14 3.25
N PRO A 209 -9.78 16.32 3.44
CA PRO A 209 -9.72 14.89 3.14
C PRO A 209 -9.47 14.61 1.65
N ALA A 210 -9.59 15.62 0.78
CA ALA A 210 -9.34 15.49 -0.67
C ALA A 210 -7.91 15.00 -0.98
N VAL A 211 -6.92 15.32 -0.15
CA VAL A 211 -5.54 14.83 -0.31
C VAL A 211 -5.49 13.32 -0.08
N TYR A 212 -6.12 12.86 0.99
CA TYR A 212 -6.24 11.43 1.28
C TYR A 212 -7.05 10.71 0.19
N VAL A 213 -8.18 11.26 -0.20
CA VAL A 213 -9.07 10.67 -1.23
C VAL A 213 -8.31 10.48 -2.56
N ARG A 214 -7.51 11.46 -2.99
CA ARG A 214 -6.70 11.34 -4.22
C ARG A 214 -5.67 10.19 -4.12
N GLY A 215 -4.94 10.10 -3.02
CA GLY A 215 -4.00 9.01 -2.77
C GLY A 215 -4.69 7.65 -2.73
N ALA A 216 -5.82 7.56 -2.01
CA ALA A 216 -6.61 6.34 -1.88
C ALA A 216 -7.22 5.90 -3.22
N LEU A 217 -7.81 6.80 -4.00
CA LEU A 217 -8.36 6.46 -5.33
C LEU A 217 -7.27 5.99 -6.29
N GLY A 218 -6.11 6.66 -6.29
CA GLY A 218 -4.97 6.23 -7.12
C GLY A 218 -4.50 4.83 -6.76
N SER A 219 -4.33 4.53 -5.46
CA SER A 219 -3.94 3.21 -4.99
C SER A 219 -5.02 2.15 -5.26
N MET A 220 -6.29 2.47 -5.07
CA MET A 220 -7.40 1.56 -5.39
C MET A 220 -7.41 1.17 -6.87
N ALA A 221 -7.28 2.16 -7.77
CA ALA A 221 -7.19 1.90 -9.21
C ALA A 221 -5.99 0.99 -9.55
N PHE A 222 -4.83 1.29 -8.97
CA PHE A 222 -3.62 0.50 -9.15
C PHE A 222 -3.81 -0.95 -8.66
N TYR A 223 -4.45 -1.14 -7.50
CA TYR A 223 -4.78 -2.47 -6.96
C TYR A 223 -5.68 -3.25 -7.90
N GLN A 224 -6.78 -2.63 -8.36
CA GLN A 224 -7.75 -3.30 -9.22
C GLN A 224 -7.09 -3.77 -10.53
N ILE A 225 -6.29 -2.90 -11.16
CA ILE A 225 -5.59 -3.23 -12.40
C ILE A 225 -4.58 -4.36 -12.14
N SER A 226 -3.79 -4.27 -11.09
CA SER A 226 -2.75 -5.27 -10.78
C SER A 226 -3.34 -6.64 -10.47
N ILE A 227 -4.40 -6.72 -9.64
CA ILE A 227 -5.06 -7.99 -9.32
C ILE A 227 -5.73 -8.58 -10.56
N LEU A 228 -6.37 -7.74 -11.38
CA LEU A 228 -6.96 -8.16 -12.63
C LEU A 228 -5.90 -8.78 -13.55
N LEU A 229 -4.78 -8.09 -13.76
CA LEU A 229 -3.68 -8.59 -14.60
C LEU A 229 -3.13 -9.93 -14.10
N VAL A 230 -2.85 -10.02 -12.79
CA VAL A 230 -2.39 -11.29 -12.18
C VAL A 230 -3.41 -12.41 -12.43
N THR A 231 -4.69 -12.11 -12.27
CA THR A 231 -5.76 -13.10 -12.43
C THR A 231 -5.86 -13.58 -13.88
N VAL A 232 -5.85 -12.65 -14.85
CA VAL A 232 -6.05 -13.02 -16.27
C VAL A 232 -4.79 -13.56 -16.95
N ALA A 233 -3.58 -13.24 -16.42
CA ALA A 233 -2.32 -13.72 -16.95
C ALA A 233 -1.89 -15.07 -16.32
N LEU A 234 -1.90 -15.16 -15.00
CA LEU A 234 -1.43 -16.36 -14.30
C LEU A 234 -2.57 -17.37 -14.01
N GLY A 235 -3.82 -16.91 -13.91
CA GLY A 235 -4.95 -17.77 -13.58
C GLY A 235 -4.69 -18.61 -12.32
N PRO A 236 -4.91 -19.95 -12.36
CA PRO A 236 -4.67 -20.84 -11.22
C PRO A 236 -3.24 -20.85 -10.70
N PHE A 237 -2.24 -20.51 -11.52
CA PHE A 237 -0.83 -20.46 -11.09
C PHE A 237 -0.55 -19.31 -10.12
N ALA A 238 -1.38 -18.26 -10.09
CA ALA A 238 -1.24 -17.16 -9.13
C ALA A 238 -1.26 -17.64 -7.67
N TYR A 239 -1.98 -18.72 -7.36
CA TYR A 239 -2.15 -19.26 -6.00
C TYR A 239 -0.95 -20.07 -5.50
N VAL A 240 -0.14 -20.58 -6.41
CA VAL A 240 1.05 -21.38 -6.10
C VAL A 240 2.27 -20.48 -5.87
N ARG A 241 2.18 -19.22 -6.29
CA ARG A 241 3.29 -18.27 -6.20
C ARG A 241 3.19 -17.41 -4.93
N SER A 242 4.29 -17.32 -4.19
CA SER A 242 4.38 -16.46 -3.00
C SER A 242 4.25 -14.98 -3.37
N TYR A 243 4.73 -14.60 -4.57
CA TYR A 243 4.70 -13.23 -5.09
C TYR A 243 4.19 -13.23 -6.54
N PRO A 244 2.89 -13.33 -6.76
CA PRO A 244 2.33 -13.51 -8.10
C PRO A 244 2.57 -12.31 -9.02
N ILE A 245 2.57 -11.08 -8.50
CA ILE A 245 2.88 -9.88 -9.30
C ILE A 245 4.32 -9.95 -9.82
N TYR A 246 5.28 -10.31 -8.97
CA TYR A 246 6.66 -10.52 -9.38
C TYR A 246 6.77 -11.63 -10.44
N SER A 247 6.11 -12.77 -10.19
CA SER A 247 6.13 -13.90 -11.11
C SER A 247 5.51 -13.57 -12.47
N MET A 248 4.46 -12.74 -12.49
CA MET A 248 3.82 -12.24 -13.69
C MET A 248 4.76 -11.35 -14.50
N LEU A 249 5.44 -10.39 -13.84
CA LEU A 249 6.40 -9.51 -14.50
C LEU A 249 7.66 -10.25 -14.98
N ALA A 250 8.09 -11.27 -14.24
CA ALA A 250 9.21 -12.12 -14.66
C ALA A 250 8.88 -13.03 -15.87
N ALA A 251 7.59 -13.35 -16.05
CA ALA A 251 7.11 -14.13 -17.19
C ALA A 251 6.78 -13.26 -18.42
N ALA A 252 6.57 -11.95 -18.22
CA ALA A 252 6.22 -11.04 -19.31
C ALA A 252 7.41 -10.82 -20.24
N GLU A 253 7.18 -11.05 -21.54
CA GLU A 253 8.18 -10.85 -22.59
C GLU A 253 7.81 -9.61 -23.42
N LEU A 254 8.66 -8.60 -23.39
CA LEU A 254 8.65 -7.55 -24.41
C LEU A 254 9.65 -7.95 -25.51
N SER A 255 9.30 -7.78 -26.77
CA SER A 255 10.05 -8.28 -27.95
C SER A 255 11.56 -7.95 -27.97
N VAL A 256 12.02 -7.03 -27.14
CA VAL A 256 13.44 -6.62 -27.00
C VAL A 256 13.99 -6.97 -25.60
N VAL A 257 13.13 -7.15 -24.59
CA VAL A 257 13.54 -7.43 -23.20
C VAL A 257 12.88 -8.73 -22.78
N THR A 258 13.67 -9.77 -22.64
CA THR A 258 13.22 -11.13 -22.30
C THR A 258 12.81 -11.29 -20.83
N ARG A 259 13.03 -10.27 -19.98
CA ARG A 259 12.64 -10.28 -18.57
C ARG A 259 12.33 -8.87 -18.08
N LEU A 260 11.15 -8.68 -17.50
CA LEU A 260 10.72 -7.44 -16.85
C LEU A 260 10.96 -7.45 -15.33
N ASP A 261 11.63 -8.46 -14.80
CA ASP A 261 11.99 -8.57 -13.39
C ASP A 261 12.87 -7.38 -12.91
N ILE A 262 13.65 -6.77 -13.81
CA ILE A 262 14.42 -5.55 -13.53
C ILE A 262 13.50 -4.38 -13.14
N ILE A 263 12.33 -4.25 -13.76
CA ILE A 263 11.36 -3.19 -13.41
C ILE A 263 10.81 -3.43 -12.02
N ASN A 264 10.60 -4.68 -11.64
CA ASN A 264 10.17 -5.04 -10.31
C ASN A 264 11.23 -4.68 -9.24
N LEU A 265 12.51 -4.82 -9.57
CA LEU A 265 13.64 -4.41 -8.72
C LEU A 265 13.69 -2.89 -8.50
N LEU A 266 13.28 -2.09 -9.50
CA LEU A 266 13.20 -0.63 -9.39
C LEU A 266 11.99 -0.16 -8.57
N VAL A 267 10.97 -1.00 -8.45
CA VAL A 267 9.72 -0.72 -7.73
C VAL A 267 9.83 -1.09 -6.25
N TRP A 268 10.73 -2.01 -5.89
CA TRP A 268 11.04 -2.43 -4.52
C TRP A 268 12.23 -1.67 -3.95
#